data_95855d17471e4c89a15b0e12b6e85061
#
_entry.id   95855d17471e4c89a15b0e12b6e85061
#
_cell.length_a   1.000
_cell.length_b   1.000
_cell.length_c   1.000
_cell.angle_alpha   90.00
_cell.angle_beta   90.00
_cell.angle_gamma   90.00
#
_symmetry.space_group_name_H-M   'P 1'
#
loop_
_entity.id
_entity.type
_entity.pdbx_description
1 polymer ?
#
loop_
_entity_poly.entity_id
_entity_poly.type
_entity_poly.pdbx_seq_one_letter_code
_entity_poly.pdbx_strand_id
1 'polypeptide(L)'
;MRTEEAILQATMRLLATRGIHGTSLDLLAEEVGVAKSSILWHFGSKEELLLRVAERVYDEVAKGPVQKILALQNFEERAEASWRFFSETLRQKPELRRVMLYLIFESVESRPELRARLQQLYRGIRDMYETGLRGVVPDEGQRRRLAVISVASLDGLFLQWLLEPEAIDLEALHDELRALREGARHMVRRGGGGRTEPQPGPRTKRAQTDD
;
A
#
# COMPACT_ATOMS: atom_id res chain seq x y z
N MET A 1 3.93 -27.43 -9.47
CA MET A 1 4.12 -26.77 -8.16
C MET A 1 5.58 -26.41 -7.86
N ARG A 2 6.55 -27.35 -7.76
CA ARG A 2 7.95 -26.96 -7.46
C ARG A 2 8.59 -26.06 -8.52
N THR A 3 8.37 -26.35 -9.81
CA THR A 3 8.96 -25.57 -10.92
C THR A 3 8.34 -24.18 -11.03
N GLU A 4 7.02 -24.04 -10.91
CA GLU A 4 6.32 -22.75 -10.93
C GLU A 4 6.80 -21.81 -9.82
N GLU A 5 6.90 -22.30 -8.58
CA GLU A 5 7.39 -21.52 -7.45
C GLU A 5 8.87 -21.11 -7.64
N ALA A 6 9.70 -22.01 -8.17
CA ALA A 6 11.10 -21.69 -8.47
C ALA A 6 11.22 -20.59 -9.54
N ILE A 7 10.38 -20.63 -10.57
CA ILE A 7 10.33 -19.60 -11.63
C ILE A 7 9.90 -18.26 -11.02
N LEU A 8 8.84 -18.22 -10.19
CA LEU A 8 8.39 -16.99 -9.55
C LEU A 8 9.46 -16.38 -8.64
N GLN A 9 10.12 -17.19 -7.80
CA GLN A 9 11.19 -16.72 -6.92
C GLN A 9 12.39 -16.20 -7.70
N ALA A 10 12.85 -16.90 -8.74
CA ALA A 10 13.92 -16.44 -9.61
C ALA A 10 13.53 -15.15 -10.34
N THR A 11 12.28 -15.04 -10.80
CA THR A 11 11.78 -13.81 -11.43
C THR A 11 11.82 -12.63 -10.45
N MET A 12 11.37 -12.79 -9.21
CA MET A 12 11.44 -11.73 -8.19
C MET A 12 12.88 -11.29 -7.92
N ARG A 13 13.83 -12.24 -7.79
CA ARG A 13 15.26 -11.91 -7.62
C ARG A 13 15.83 -11.13 -8.80
N LEU A 14 15.57 -11.57 -10.03
CA LEU A 14 16.05 -10.89 -11.24
C LEU A 14 15.42 -9.51 -11.38
N LEU A 15 14.13 -9.36 -11.14
CA LEU A 15 13.45 -8.06 -11.13
C LEU A 15 14.06 -7.11 -10.08
N ALA A 16 14.30 -7.59 -8.86
CA ALA A 16 14.86 -6.78 -7.79
C ALA A 16 16.30 -6.29 -8.08
N THR A 17 17.08 -7.05 -8.85
CA THR A 17 18.49 -6.76 -9.12
C THR A 17 18.74 -6.12 -10.48
N ARG A 18 17.95 -6.45 -11.51
CA ARG A 18 18.16 -6.07 -12.92
C ARG A 18 17.01 -5.27 -13.52
N GLY A 19 15.92 -5.09 -12.77
CA GLY A 19 14.69 -4.47 -13.26
C GLY A 19 13.99 -5.32 -14.34
N ILE A 20 12.91 -4.79 -14.89
CA ILE A 20 12.08 -5.50 -15.88
C ILE A 20 12.81 -5.68 -17.22
N HIS A 21 13.51 -4.65 -17.67
CA HIS A 21 14.24 -4.69 -18.95
C HIS A 21 15.44 -5.63 -18.89
N GLY A 22 16.09 -5.76 -17.72
CA GLY A 22 17.19 -6.69 -17.49
C GLY A 22 16.75 -8.15 -17.24
N THR A 23 15.44 -8.44 -17.20
CA THR A 23 14.89 -9.76 -16.94
C THR A 23 14.24 -10.33 -18.21
N SER A 24 14.97 -11.19 -18.93
CA SER A 24 14.44 -11.93 -20.09
C SER A 24 13.99 -13.34 -19.71
N LEU A 25 13.11 -13.95 -20.53
CA LEU A 25 12.72 -15.37 -20.33
C LEU A 25 13.91 -16.33 -20.54
N ASP A 26 14.87 -15.96 -21.39
CA ASP A 26 16.07 -16.77 -21.62
C ASP A 26 16.98 -16.78 -20.40
N LEU A 27 17.24 -15.60 -19.81
CA LEU A 27 17.99 -15.48 -18.57
C LEU A 27 17.31 -16.21 -17.40
N LEU A 28 15.98 -16.12 -17.33
CA LEU A 28 15.21 -16.82 -16.31
C LEU A 28 15.27 -18.33 -16.48
N ALA A 29 15.21 -18.82 -17.72
CA ALA A 29 15.34 -20.24 -18.04
C ALA A 29 16.71 -20.79 -17.61
N GLU A 30 17.78 -20.03 -17.86
CA GLU A 30 19.13 -20.34 -17.44
C GLU A 30 19.26 -20.35 -15.90
N GLU A 31 18.75 -19.33 -15.21
CA GLU A 31 18.77 -19.18 -13.74
C GLU A 31 18.07 -20.35 -13.02
N VAL A 32 16.94 -20.80 -13.57
CA VAL A 32 16.12 -21.89 -12.98
C VAL A 32 16.58 -23.28 -13.43
N GLY A 33 17.34 -23.36 -14.53
CA GLY A 33 17.77 -24.62 -15.14
C GLY A 33 16.62 -25.36 -15.87
N VAL A 34 15.72 -24.61 -16.53
CA VAL A 34 14.60 -25.15 -17.30
C VAL A 34 14.60 -24.62 -18.72
N ALA A 35 13.88 -25.30 -19.64
CA ALA A 35 13.69 -24.76 -20.97
C ALA A 35 12.77 -23.54 -20.95
N LYS A 36 12.99 -22.53 -21.81
CA LYS A 36 12.11 -21.36 -21.99
C LYS A 36 10.67 -21.78 -22.30
N SER A 37 10.48 -22.87 -23.07
CA SER A 37 9.15 -23.42 -23.33
C SER A 37 8.43 -23.92 -22.09
N SER A 38 9.17 -24.38 -21.06
CA SER A 38 8.59 -24.76 -19.78
C SER A 38 8.03 -23.53 -19.03
N ILE A 39 8.73 -22.40 -19.07
CA ILE A 39 8.24 -21.15 -18.48
C ILE A 39 6.97 -20.68 -19.20
N LEU A 40 6.98 -20.70 -20.54
CA LEU A 40 5.82 -20.32 -21.34
C LEU A 40 4.64 -21.31 -21.16
N TRP A 41 4.91 -22.57 -20.90
CA TRP A 41 3.86 -23.55 -20.60
C TRP A 41 3.17 -23.23 -19.27
N HIS A 42 3.92 -22.80 -18.24
CA HIS A 42 3.35 -22.45 -16.93
C HIS A 42 2.62 -21.11 -16.92
N PHE A 43 3.15 -20.11 -17.62
CA PHE A 43 2.69 -18.72 -17.49
C PHE A 43 2.11 -18.15 -18.79
N GLY A 44 2.25 -18.81 -19.93
CA GLY A 44 1.77 -18.33 -21.23
C GLY A 44 2.62 -17.22 -21.83
N SER A 45 2.87 -16.13 -21.08
CA SER A 45 3.65 -14.99 -21.53
C SER A 45 4.52 -14.38 -20.42
N LYS A 46 5.42 -13.48 -20.79
CA LYS A 46 6.17 -12.66 -19.80
C LYS A 46 5.24 -11.74 -19.01
N GLU A 47 4.23 -11.22 -19.67
CA GLU A 47 3.20 -10.34 -19.08
C GLU A 47 2.45 -11.09 -17.97
N GLU A 48 1.98 -12.30 -18.24
CA GLU A 48 1.29 -13.11 -17.24
C GLU A 48 2.20 -13.49 -16.08
N LEU A 49 3.47 -13.79 -16.36
CA LEU A 49 4.47 -14.03 -15.32
C LEU A 49 4.63 -12.80 -14.41
N LEU A 50 4.68 -11.59 -14.98
CA LEU A 50 4.77 -10.34 -14.19
C LEU A 50 3.51 -10.10 -13.35
N LEU A 51 2.33 -10.44 -13.87
CA LEU A 51 1.07 -10.40 -13.12
C LEU A 51 1.10 -11.36 -11.92
N ARG A 52 1.58 -12.58 -12.12
CA ARG A 52 1.72 -13.57 -11.03
C ARG A 52 2.74 -13.13 -9.99
N VAL A 53 3.83 -12.48 -10.41
CA VAL A 53 4.79 -11.88 -9.48
C VAL A 53 4.13 -10.76 -8.67
N ALA A 54 3.36 -9.87 -9.30
CA ALA A 54 2.64 -8.80 -8.59
C ALA A 54 1.67 -9.37 -7.53
N GLU A 55 0.91 -10.41 -7.88
CA GLU A 55 0.02 -11.12 -6.96
C GLU A 55 0.77 -11.73 -5.78
N ARG A 56 1.89 -12.40 -6.06
CA ARG A 56 2.72 -13.02 -5.04
C ARG A 56 3.29 -11.98 -4.05
N VAL A 57 3.84 -10.90 -4.57
CA VAL A 57 4.35 -9.80 -3.74
C VAL A 57 3.21 -9.20 -2.89
N TYR A 58 2.04 -8.96 -3.50
CA TYR A 58 0.87 -8.45 -2.76
C TYR A 58 0.44 -9.40 -1.63
N ASP A 59 0.37 -10.70 -1.88
CA ASP A 59 0.00 -11.68 -0.85
C ASP A 59 1.00 -11.67 0.33
N GLU A 60 2.30 -11.48 0.05
CA GLU A 60 3.34 -11.43 1.08
C GLU A 60 3.38 -10.10 1.85
N VAL A 61 3.21 -8.95 1.17
CA VAL A 61 3.38 -7.63 1.80
C VAL A 61 2.09 -6.97 2.26
N ALA A 62 0.94 -7.51 1.89
CA ALA A 62 -0.35 -6.90 2.21
C ALA A 62 -1.37 -7.93 2.69
N LYS A 63 -1.92 -8.76 1.80
CA LYS A 63 -3.12 -9.54 2.07
C LYS A 63 -3.01 -10.45 3.30
N GLY A 64 -2.01 -11.30 3.38
CA GLY A 64 -1.84 -12.25 4.47
C GLY A 64 -1.59 -11.57 5.83
N PRO A 65 -0.59 -10.71 5.95
CA PRO A 65 -0.28 -9.98 7.18
C PRO A 65 -1.40 -9.06 7.64
N VAL A 66 -2.02 -8.30 6.72
CA VAL A 66 -3.07 -7.34 7.08
C VAL A 66 -4.33 -8.05 7.59
N GLN A 67 -4.70 -9.21 7.06
CA GLN A 67 -5.82 -9.99 7.60
C GLN A 67 -5.59 -10.36 9.08
N LYS A 68 -4.37 -10.75 9.45
CA LYS A 68 -3.99 -11.04 10.84
C LYS A 68 -4.05 -9.78 11.72
N ILE A 69 -3.58 -8.65 11.20
CA ILE A 69 -3.61 -7.36 11.88
C ILE A 69 -5.06 -6.89 12.11
N LEU A 70 -5.94 -7.01 11.11
CA LEU A 70 -7.34 -6.64 11.23
C LEU A 70 -8.13 -7.49 12.22
N ALA A 71 -7.67 -8.71 12.52
CA ALA A 71 -8.27 -9.55 13.55
C ALA A 71 -7.99 -9.06 14.99
N LEU A 72 -7.03 -8.16 15.19
CA LEU A 72 -6.75 -7.56 16.51
C LEU A 72 -7.90 -6.62 16.92
N GLN A 73 -8.19 -6.62 18.24
CA GLN A 73 -9.41 -6.00 18.76
C GLN A 73 -9.39 -4.47 18.74
N ASN A 74 -8.27 -3.87 19.09
CA ASN A 74 -8.20 -2.44 19.21
C ASN A 74 -7.30 -1.78 18.13
N PHE A 75 -7.52 -0.49 17.93
CA PHE A 75 -6.80 0.28 16.91
C PHE A 75 -5.30 0.39 17.18
N GLU A 76 -4.89 0.56 18.45
CA GLU A 76 -3.46 0.70 18.79
C GLU A 76 -2.70 -0.58 18.51
N GLU A 77 -3.24 -1.74 18.92
CA GLU A 77 -2.64 -3.03 18.59
C GLU A 77 -2.48 -3.21 17.08
N ARG A 78 -3.50 -2.81 16.30
CA ARG A 78 -3.42 -2.85 14.84
C ARG A 78 -2.34 -1.92 14.29
N ALA A 79 -2.25 -0.70 14.81
CA ALA A 79 -1.25 0.28 14.38
C ALA A 79 0.17 -0.19 14.68
N GLU A 80 0.41 -0.71 15.90
CA GLU A 80 1.68 -1.27 16.33
C GLU A 80 2.08 -2.50 15.47
N ALA A 81 1.14 -3.42 15.26
CA ALA A 81 1.38 -4.60 14.43
C ALA A 81 1.66 -4.23 12.96
N SER A 82 0.96 -3.22 12.43
CA SER A 82 1.18 -2.72 11.06
C SER A 82 2.57 -2.12 10.91
N TRP A 83 3.00 -1.29 11.87
CA TRP A 83 4.34 -0.70 11.85
C TRP A 83 5.43 -1.77 11.94
N ARG A 84 5.32 -2.69 12.92
CA ARG A 84 6.27 -3.78 13.07
C ARG A 84 6.40 -4.60 11.80
N PHE A 85 5.28 -5.01 11.21
CA PHE A 85 5.30 -5.73 9.94
C PHE A 85 5.97 -4.93 8.81
N PHE A 86 5.66 -3.63 8.70
CA PHE A 86 6.27 -2.75 7.71
C PHE A 86 7.79 -2.68 7.89
N SER A 87 8.27 -2.36 9.11
CA SER A 87 9.69 -2.21 9.41
C SER A 87 10.48 -3.52 9.27
N GLU A 88 9.91 -4.64 9.70
CA GLU A 88 10.50 -5.97 9.50
C GLU A 88 10.62 -6.32 8.02
N THR A 89 9.58 -6.04 7.22
CA THR A 89 9.61 -6.29 5.77
C THR A 89 10.67 -5.43 5.09
N LEU A 90 10.84 -4.17 5.49
CA LEU A 90 11.91 -3.32 4.96
C LEU A 90 13.30 -3.89 5.24
N ARG A 91 13.54 -4.35 6.46
CA ARG A 91 14.86 -4.85 6.87
C ARG A 91 15.18 -6.23 6.30
N GLN A 92 14.18 -7.11 6.22
CA GLN A 92 14.40 -8.53 5.87
C GLN A 92 14.16 -8.84 4.40
N LYS A 93 13.24 -8.12 3.74
CA LYS A 93 12.80 -8.39 2.36
C LYS A 93 12.60 -7.10 1.54
N PRO A 94 13.58 -6.19 1.48
CA PRO A 94 13.44 -4.93 0.75
C PRO A 94 13.18 -5.16 -0.74
N GLU A 95 13.64 -6.31 -1.28
CA GLU A 95 13.44 -6.70 -2.67
C GLU A 95 11.96 -6.81 -3.07
N LEU A 96 11.08 -7.25 -2.18
CA LEU A 96 9.65 -7.36 -2.49
C LEU A 96 9.03 -6.00 -2.84
N ARG A 97 9.33 -4.98 -2.05
CA ARG A 97 8.85 -3.62 -2.30
C ARG A 97 9.51 -3.00 -3.53
N ARG A 98 10.80 -3.28 -3.76
CA ARG A 98 11.51 -2.85 -4.96
C ARG A 98 10.88 -3.44 -6.22
N VAL A 99 10.55 -4.73 -6.21
CA VAL A 99 9.84 -5.39 -7.31
C VAL A 99 8.49 -4.70 -7.56
N MET A 100 7.73 -4.39 -6.50
CA MET A 100 6.45 -3.69 -6.66
C MET A 100 6.62 -2.32 -7.32
N LEU A 101 7.63 -1.53 -6.93
CA LEU A 101 7.92 -0.25 -7.58
C LEU A 101 8.24 -0.41 -9.07
N TYR A 102 9.09 -1.36 -9.44
CA TYR A 102 9.39 -1.63 -10.83
C TYR A 102 8.13 -1.98 -11.63
N LEU A 103 7.26 -2.82 -11.07
CA LEU A 103 6.00 -3.18 -11.73
C LEU A 103 5.06 -1.98 -11.88
N ILE A 104 5.00 -1.09 -10.89
CA ILE A 104 4.18 0.14 -10.94
C ILE A 104 4.68 1.05 -12.06
N PHE A 105 5.95 1.39 -12.08
CA PHE A 105 6.51 2.30 -13.09
C PHE A 105 6.33 1.75 -14.51
N GLU A 106 6.66 0.49 -14.72
CA GLU A 106 6.48 -0.18 -16.01
C GLU A 106 5.01 -0.19 -16.46
N SER A 107 4.08 -0.38 -15.52
CA SER A 107 2.65 -0.44 -15.83
C SER A 107 2.08 0.89 -16.33
N VAL A 108 2.64 2.00 -15.86
CA VAL A 108 2.16 3.36 -16.24
C VAL A 108 2.52 3.66 -17.69
N GLU A 109 3.68 3.21 -18.15
CA GLU A 109 4.22 3.56 -19.46
C GLU A 109 3.65 2.69 -20.60
N SER A 110 3.53 1.37 -20.40
CA SER A 110 3.34 0.48 -21.55
C SER A 110 2.49 -0.76 -21.34
N ARG A 111 1.96 -1.02 -20.12
CA ARG A 111 1.29 -2.29 -19.81
C ARG A 111 -0.08 -2.09 -19.15
N PRO A 112 -1.15 -1.85 -19.93
CA PRO A 112 -2.47 -1.54 -19.39
C PRO A 112 -3.08 -2.66 -18.53
N GLU A 113 -2.84 -3.93 -18.85
CA GLU A 113 -3.34 -5.08 -18.09
C GLU A 113 -2.65 -5.17 -16.71
N LEU A 114 -1.32 -5.03 -16.69
CA LEU A 114 -0.56 -4.96 -15.44
C LEU A 114 -1.01 -3.77 -14.59
N ARG A 115 -1.22 -2.60 -15.22
CA ARG A 115 -1.74 -1.41 -14.54
C ARG A 115 -3.12 -1.66 -13.92
N ALA A 116 -4.04 -2.27 -14.66
CA ALA A 116 -5.38 -2.60 -14.15
C ALA A 116 -5.29 -3.54 -12.93
N ARG A 117 -4.40 -4.52 -12.99
CA ARG A 117 -4.19 -5.46 -11.88
C ARG A 117 -3.59 -4.77 -10.65
N LEU A 118 -2.55 -3.97 -10.83
CA LEU A 118 -1.95 -3.19 -9.74
C LEU A 118 -2.94 -2.22 -9.10
N GLN A 119 -3.81 -1.58 -9.91
CA GLN A 119 -4.90 -0.75 -9.38
C GLN A 119 -5.85 -1.53 -8.48
N GLN A 120 -6.18 -2.79 -8.84
CA GLN A 120 -7.00 -3.66 -7.99
C GLN A 120 -6.30 -3.99 -6.67
N LEU A 121 -5.01 -4.34 -6.74
CA LEU A 121 -4.19 -4.64 -5.56
C LEU A 121 -4.12 -3.44 -4.61
N TYR A 122 -3.83 -2.24 -5.13
CA TYR A 122 -3.77 -1.01 -4.33
C TYR A 122 -5.15 -0.60 -3.77
N ARG A 123 -6.24 -0.83 -4.50
CA ARG A 123 -7.58 -0.68 -3.93
C ARG A 123 -7.79 -1.59 -2.75
N GLY A 124 -7.43 -2.88 -2.87
CA GLY A 124 -7.52 -3.83 -1.77
C GLY A 124 -6.70 -3.40 -0.54
N ILE A 125 -5.48 -2.88 -0.72
CA ILE A 125 -4.69 -2.32 0.38
C ILE A 125 -5.43 -1.16 1.07
N ARG A 126 -5.92 -0.19 0.30
CA ARG A 126 -6.67 0.95 0.87
C ARG A 126 -7.92 0.52 1.61
N ASP A 127 -8.68 -0.43 1.06
CA ASP A 127 -9.90 -0.96 1.70
C ASP A 127 -9.58 -1.63 3.05
N MET A 128 -8.43 -2.31 3.16
CA MET A 128 -7.96 -2.86 4.43
C MET A 128 -7.62 -1.76 5.44
N TYR A 129 -6.93 -0.68 5.02
CA TYR A 129 -6.65 0.47 5.89
C TYR A 129 -7.94 1.19 6.29
N GLU A 130 -8.87 1.41 5.37
CA GLU A 130 -10.19 1.97 5.67
C GLU A 130 -10.93 1.14 6.71
N THR A 131 -10.92 -0.19 6.55
CA THR A 131 -11.54 -1.11 7.51
C THR A 131 -10.90 -1.01 8.89
N GLY A 132 -9.57 -0.91 8.95
CA GLY A 132 -8.83 -0.72 10.20
C GLY A 132 -9.20 0.56 10.96
N LEU A 133 -9.67 1.59 10.26
CA LEU A 133 -10.10 2.86 10.84
C LEU A 133 -11.57 2.87 11.32
N ARG A 134 -12.35 1.81 11.06
CA ARG A 134 -13.72 1.69 11.57
C ARG A 134 -13.72 1.68 13.11
N GLY A 135 -14.64 2.39 13.70
CA GLY A 135 -14.74 2.55 15.15
C GLY A 135 -13.86 3.67 15.73
N VAL A 136 -12.89 4.21 14.95
CA VAL A 136 -12.07 5.35 15.35
C VAL A 136 -12.45 6.61 14.60
N VAL A 137 -12.73 6.50 13.29
CA VAL A 137 -13.13 7.58 12.41
C VAL A 137 -14.56 7.31 11.91
N PRO A 138 -15.57 8.02 12.39
CA PRO A 138 -16.98 7.77 12.03
C PRO A 138 -17.29 8.03 10.55
N ASP A 139 -16.75 9.11 9.97
CA ASP A 139 -17.04 9.53 8.59
C ASP A 139 -16.33 8.61 7.57
N GLU A 140 -17.10 8.01 6.66
CA GLU A 140 -16.60 7.09 5.64
C GLU A 140 -15.67 7.79 4.64
N GLY A 141 -16.04 8.99 4.19
CA GLY A 141 -15.22 9.76 3.25
C GLY A 141 -13.87 10.14 3.85
N GLN A 142 -13.85 10.47 5.16
CA GLN A 142 -12.61 10.73 5.89
C GLN A 142 -11.77 9.47 6.02
N ARG A 143 -12.36 8.30 6.32
CA ARG A 143 -11.62 7.02 6.36
C ARG A 143 -10.95 6.70 5.03
N ARG A 144 -11.66 6.87 3.92
CA ARG A 144 -11.10 6.66 2.57
C ARG A 144 -9.90 7.57 2.29
N ARG A 145 -9.99 8.86 2.61
CA ARG A 145 -8.87 9.79 2.46
C ARG A 145 -7.68 9.42 3.33
N LEU A 146 -7.92 9.07 4.59
CA LEU A 146 -6.87 8.63 5.51
C LEU A 146 -6.21 7.33 5.07
N ALA A 147 -6.96 6.39 4.50
CA ALA A 147 -6.41 5.17 3.93
C ALA A 147 -5.44 5.47 2.77
N VAL A 148 -5.81 6.41 1.87
CA VAL A 148 -4.90 6.86 0.80
C VAL A 148 -3.63 7.48 1.37
N ILE A 149 -3.76 8.39 2.35
CA ILE A 149 -2.62 9.05 3.00
C ILE A 149 -1.71 8.02 3.69
N SER A 150 -2.30 7.06 4.41
CA SER A 150 -1.52 6.03 5.12
C SER A 150 -0.69 5.19 4.15
N VAL A 151 -1.30 4.70 3.05
CA VAL A 151 -0.58 3.91 2.04
C VAL A 151 0.52 4.75 1.37
N ALA A 152 0.19 5.98 0.96
CA ALA A 152 1.17 6.89 0.33
C ALA A 152 2.35 7.23 1.27
N SER A 153 2.08 7.38 2.58
CA SER A 153 3.14 7.63 3.57
C SER A 153 4.09 6.45 3.71
N LEU A 154 3.56 5.22 3.70
CA LEU A 154 4.39 4.01 3.76
C LEU A 154 5.20 3.82 2.47
N ASP A 155 4.60 4.08 1.30
CA ASP A 155 5.32 4.01 0.02
C ASP A 155 6.42 5.08 -0.04
N GLY A 156 6.14 6.31 0.39
CA GLY A 156 7.11 7.40 0.47
C GLY A 156 8.25 7.12 1.46
N LEU A 157 7.93 6.59 2.62
CA LEU A 157 8.94 6.20 3.62
C LEU A 157 9.85 5.07 3.09
N PHE A 158 9.27 4.10 2.39
CA PHE A 158 10.07 3.06 1.73
C PHE A 158 11.04 3.64 0.71
N LEU A 159 10.60 4.60 -0.12
CA LEU A 159 11.48 5.24 -1.11
C LEU A 159 12.65 5.98 -0.44
N GLN A 160 12.38 6.73 0.62
CA GLN A 160 13.43 7.43 1.38
C GLN A 160 14.39 6.46 2.04
N TRP A 161 13.87 5.43 2.69
CA TRP A 161 14.70 4.40 3.32
C TRP A 161 15.55 3.63 2.29
N LEU A 162 15.04 3.39 1.08
CA LEU A 162 15.81 2.73 0.02
C LEU A 162 17.00 3.59 -0.46
N LEU A 163 16.86 4.92 -0.42
CA LEU A 163 17.91 5.85 -0.81
C LEU A 163 18.94 6.04 0.29
N GLU A 164 18.51 6.14 1.54
CA GLU A 164 19.35 6.48 2.69
C GLU A 164 19.02 5.61 3.92
N PRO A 165 19.27 4.28 3.87
CA PRO A 165 18.87 3.38 4.95
C PRO A 165 19.52 3.70 6.30
N GLU A 166 20.72 4.28 6.29
CA GLU A 166 21.46 4.67 7.49
C GLU A 166 20.94 6.00 8.11
N ALA A 167 20.29 6.83 7.31
CA ALA A 167 19.75 8.12 7.78
C ALA A 167 18.31 8.00 8.32
N ILE A 168 17.59 6.94 7.99
CA ILE A 168 16.19 6.74 8.35
C ILE A 168 16.09 5.77 9.54
N ASP A 169 16.00 6.33 10.75
CA ASP A 169 15.75 5.56 11.96
C ASP A 169 14.27 5.18 12.07
N LEU A 170 13.95 3.93 11.73
CA LEU A 170 12.59 3.42 11.75
C LEU A 170 11.99 3.34 13.17
N GLU A 171 12.82 3.24 14.21
CA GLU A 171 12.34 3.18 15.61
C GLU A 171 11.95 4.57 16.10
N ALA A 172 12.80 5.56 15.85
CA ALA A 172 12.48 6.96 16.16
C ALA A 172 11.22 7.43 15.39
N LEU A 173 11.10 7.08 14.11
CA LEU A 173 9.90 7.39 13.32
C LEU A 173 8.63 6.72 13.85
N HIS A 174 8.73 5.54 14.43
CA HIS A 174 7.60 4.88 15.06
C HIS A 174 7.06 5.67 16.24
N ASP A 175 7.96 6.16 17.09
CA ASP A 175 7.59 6.96 18.25
C ASP A 175 6.92 8.28 17.84
N GLU A 176 7.44 8.97 16.83
CA GLU A 176 6.82 10.18 16.27
C GLU A 176 5.44 9.90 15.67
N LEU A 177 5.27 8.80 14.91
CA LEU A 177 3.98 8.40 14.38
C LEU A 177 2.97 8.06 15.49
N ARG A 178 3.43 7.46 16.59
CA ARG A 178 2.60 7.21 17.78
C ARG A 178 2.13 8.52 18.38
N ALA A 179 3.04 9.46 18.63
CA ALA A 179 2.72 10.78 19.17
C ALA A 179 1.74 11.55 18.29
N LEU A 180 1.92 11.51 16.96
CA LEU A 180 0.97 12.11 16.00
C LEU A 180 -0.42 11.49 16.08
N ARG A 181 -0.53 10.15 16.19
CA ARG A 181 -1.82 9.46 16.35
C ARG A 181 -2.53 9.86 17.65
N GLU A 182 -1.80 9.95 18.74
CA GLU A 182 -2.34 10.37 20.05
C GLU A 182 -2.84 11.81 19.99
N GLY A 183 -2.05 12.72 19.42
CA GLY A 183 -2.42 14.13 19.22
C GLY A 183 -3.67 14.27 18.36
N ALA A 184 -3.77 13.54 17.25
CA ALA A 184 -4.94 13.54 16.38
C ALA A 184 -6.22 13.08 17.10
N ARG A 185 -6.14 12.05 17.96
CA ARG A 185 -7.27 11.59 18.79
C ARG A 185 -7.76 12.65 19.76
N HIS A 186 -6.84 13.38 20.41
CA HIS A 186 -7.21 14.47 21.31
C HIS A 186 -7.93 15.60 20.57
N MET A 187 -7.51 15.94 19.35
CA MET A 187 -8.19 16.93 18.51
C MET A 187 -9.58 16.49 18.09
N VAL A 188 -9.76 15.24 17.65
CA VAL A 188 -11.08 14.71 17.26
C VAL A 188 -12.04 14.70 18.45
N ARG A 189 -11.60 14.32 19.64
CA ARG A 189 -12.44 14.36 20.86
C ARG A 189 -12.85 15.78 21.27
N ARG A 190 -12.00 16.78 21.03
CA ARG A 190 -12.31 18.21 21.32
C ARG A 190 -13.18 18.86 20.24
N GLY A 191 -13.04 18.46 18.98
CA GLY A 191 -13.81 19.01 17.85
C GLY A 191 -15.24 18.45 17.72
N GLY A 192 -15.58 17.35 18.38
CA GLY A 192 -16.93 16.76 18.36
C GLY A 192 -17.99 17.52 19.19
N GLY A 193 -17.57 18.56 19.95
CA GLY A 193 -18.45 19.35 20.80
C GLY A 193 -18.92 20.71 20.23
N GLY A 194 -18.54 21.08 19.02
CA GLY A 194 -18.73 22.46 18.52
C GLY A 194 -19.16 22.60 17.08
N ARG A 195 -20.24 21.91 16.65
CA ARG A 195 -21.03 22.45 15.56
C ARG A 195 -22.06 23.40 16.14
N THR A 196 -21.71 24.66 16.31
CA THR A 196 -22.67 25.74 16.40
C THR A 196 -23.45 25.78 15.08
N GLU A 197 -24.75 25.49 15.14
CA GLU A 197 -25.66 25.76 14.03
C GLU A 197 -25.48 27.23 13.58
N PRO A 198 -25.43 27.51 12.29
CA PRO A 198 -25.41 28.89 11.83
C PRO A 198 -26.70 29.57 12.28
N GLN A 199 -26.56 30.60 13.11
CA GLN A 199 -27.70 31.45 13.48
C GLN A 199 -28.36 32.00 12.21
N PRO A 200 -29.69 31.92 12.10
CA PRO A 200 -30.39 32.54 10.98
C PRO A 200 -30.16 34.05 11.01
N GLY A 201 -29.56 34.57 9.94
CA GLY A 201 -29.33 36.00 9.77
C GLY A 201 -30.61 36.83 9.89
N PRO A 202 -30.48 38.12 10.29
CA PRO A 202 -31.64 39.01 10.54
C PRO A 202 -32.50 39.13 9.29
N ARG A 203 -33.81 38.83 9.44
CA ARG A 203 -34.82 39.02 8.41
C ARG A 203 -34.85 40.51 8.04
N THR A 204 -34.40 40.88 6.87
CA THR A 204 -34.67 42.17 6.25
C THR A 204 -36.15 42.34 6.00
N LYS A 205 -36.78 43.27 6.76
CA LYS A 205 -38.12 43.75 6.49
C LYS A 205 -38.10 44.41 5.10
N ARG A 206 -38.85 43.85 4.14
CA ARG A 206 -39.23 44.53 2.91
C ARG A 206 -40.11 45.73 3.29
N ALA A 207 -39.65 46.92 2.99
CA ALA A 207 -40.48 48.11 3.00
C ALA A 207 -41.57 47.96 1.94
N GLN A 208 -42.79 48.06 2.38
CA GLN A 208 -43.94 48.36 1.47
C GLN A 208 -43.78 49.81 1.04
N THR A 209 -43.66 50.04 -0.23
CA THR A 209 -43.93 51.33 -0.85
C THR A 209 -45.32 51.22 -1.45
N ASP A 210 -46.26 51.94 -0.81
CA ASP A 210 -47.52 52.40 -1.43
C ASP A 210 -47.14 53.48 -2.48
N ASP A 211 -47.63 53.29 -3.70
CA ASP A 211 -48.33 54.21 -4.58
C ASP A 211 -48.66 53.47 -5.90
#